data_14a5fa3ecb7ac9e4b47076a802ae92e8
#
_entry.id   14a5fa3ecb7ac9e4b47076a802ae92e8
#
_cell.length_a   1.000
_cell.length_b   1.000
_cell.length_c   1.000
_cell.angle_alpha   90.00
_cell.angle_beta   90.00
_cell.angle_gamma   90.00
#
_symmetry.space_group_name_H-M   'P 1'
#
loop_
_entity.id
_entity.type
_entity.pdbx_description
1 polymer ?
#
loop_
_entity_poly.entity_id
_entity_poly.type
_entity_poly.pdbx_seq_one_letter_code
_entity_poly.pdbx_strand_id
1 'polypeptide(L)'
;MIVIMFDIFKTGTLKTLRDKLFGALAIFTVLAIASDIISSYAMNNPTRLSWAFTEYSLIIYFILTPLLSMLWHMYATSVVYKPTKKRNLAFKITTIPYILYVLICLSNPLTNWMFSLAGDNTYGRGVLFNILYILFYGYSVATIILACCNYKKTERTTSIVLTIFPIITGVSVVLQETLKGYLIFGAAFTLVLLITYLFLQNRKATRDSLTGIDNRNSFSSTIERLSLSNEHGFILIVALDDFKLFNQTFGQKNGDKLLCTVSEYLISISPNRTAYRYGGDIFTLILKKATEKEASDLAHLVLDRFEQPFIVDGANYSASVCLGVVEYPGKSLDKNQSIISALDFALYQAKRRGKGQLAFFNEELVRKFKRKNEISEAIKRAIENKSFEVYLQPIYHTELKRFAFAEALLRLNDEKLGSISPAEFIPVAEESGQIVGITYFVLEKVCEFLKSNEDVLKNNISISVNFSIVQFMQNNMVEKIKSIIESYNVKPNLIKIEITESVIADSLSDIKLAMEQLNDFGINFALDDYGQGYSNISYLINLPFTFVKLDKSIIDNIVKDNIVISALIPMFKRLKKIIISEGVEQKEQADILCELSCDAIQGYYYARPMPMNQAINLFK
;
A
#
# COMPACT_ATOMS: atom_id res chain seq x y z
N MET A 1 -30.38 -6.74 -15.50
CA MET A 1 -30.07 -5.48 -16.19
C MET A 1 -30.17 -4.24 -15.30
N ILE A 2 -31.27 -4.00 -14.59
CA ILE A 2 -31.46 -2.84 -13.69
C ILE A 2 -30.34 -2.71 -12.66
N VAL A 3 -29.92 -3.81 -12.03
CA VAL A 3 -28.82 -3.84 -11.06
C VAL A 3 -27.49 -3.40 -11.71
N ILE A 4 -27.18 -3.88 -12.91
CA ILE A 4 -25.97 -3.50 -13.65
C ILE A 4 -26.02 -2.00 -13.98
N MET A 5 -27.15 -1.49 -14.42
CA MET A 5 -27.34 -0.06 -14.70
C MET A 5 -27.14 0.78 -13.42
N PHE A 6 -27.77 0.36 -12.31
CA PHE A 6 -27.65 1.06 -11.04
C PHE A 6 -26.18 1.14 -10.57
N ASP A 7 -25.42 0.05 -10.67
CA ASP A 7 -24.01 0.04 -10.29
C ASP A 7 -23.16 0.95 -11.21
N ILE A 8 -23.39 0.90 -12.53
CA ILE A 8 -22.69 1.76 -13.49
C ILE A 8 -22.93 3.26 -13.19
N PHE A 9 -24.17 3.64 -12.85
CA PHE A 9 -24.51 5.03 -12.54
C PHE A 9 -24.04 5.47 -11.16
N LYS A 10 -24.19 4.62 -10.13
CA LYS A 10 -23.79 4.91 -8.75
C LYS A 10 -22.26 5.07 -8.60
N THR A 11 -21.49 4.25 -9.28
CA THR A 11 -20.02 4.25 -9.16
C THR A 11 -19.34 5.34 -10.00
N GLY A 12 -20.10 6.11 -10.81
CA GLY A 12 -19.57 7.16 -11.68
C GLY A 12 -18.50 6.65 -12.66
N THR A 13 -18.55 5.37 -13.02
CA THR A 13 -17.51 4.67 -13.80
C THR A 13 -17.50 5.01 -15.29
N LEU A 14 -18.39 5.88 -15.79
CA LEU A 14 -18.45 6.29 -17.22
C LEU A 14 -17.31 7.24 -17.64
N LYS A 15 -16.10 7.00 -17.16
CA LYS A 15 -14.95 7.88 -17.45
C LYS A 15 -14.34 7.63 -18.83
N THR A 16 -14.32 6.39 -19.29
CA THR A 16 -13.72 6.03 -20.58
C THR A 16 -14.78 5.84 -21.67
N LEU A 17 -14.36 5.92 -22.93
CA LEU A 17 -15.24 5.61 -24.07
C LEU A 17 -15.78 4.16 -23.99
N ARG A 18 -14.97 3.22 -23.51
CA ARG A 18 -15.37 1.83 -23.29
C ARG A 18 -16.52 1.71 -22.31
N ASP A 19 -16.42 2.40 -21.18
CA ASP A 19 -17.46 2.39 -20.15
C ASP A 19 -18.76 3.02 -20.69
N LYS A 20 -18.65 4.10 -21.46
CA LYS A 20 -19.80 4.74 -22.11
C LYS A 20 -20.49 3.82 -23.12
N LEU A 21 -19.73 3.10 -23.93
CA LEU A 21 -20.28 2.12 -24.89
C LEU A 21 -20.93 0.93 -24.18
N PHE A 22 -20.33 0.45 -23.10
CA PHE A 22 -20.92 -0.63 -22.30
C PHE A 22 -22.19 -0.17 -21.57
N GLY A 23 -22.22 1.04 -21.04
CA GLY A 23 -23.40 1.66 -20.46
C GLY A 23 -24.53 1.84 -21.49
N ALA A 24 -24.20 2.31 -22.71
CA ALA A 24 -25.14 2.42 -23.81
C ALA A 24 -25.72 1.04 -24.19
N LEU A 25 -24.88 0.00 -24.29
CA LEU A 25 -25.34 -1.36 -24.54
C LEU A 25 -26.37 -1.81 -23.48
N ALA A 26 -26.09 -1.55 -22.20
CA ALA A 26 -27.00 -1.92 -21.11
C ALA A 26 -28.36 -1.21 -21.23
N ILE A 27 -28.36 0.11 -21.51
CA ILE A 27 -29.59 0.91 -21.67
C ILE A 27 -30.37 0.42 -22.87
N PHE A 28 -29.74 0.32 -24.03
CA PHE A 28 -30.42 -0.08 -25.27
C PHE A 28 -30.87 -1.54 -25.24
N THR A 29 -30.23 -2.43 -24.46
CA THR A 29 -30.75 -3.79 -24.23
C THR A 29 -32.08 -3.77 -23.48
N VAL A 30 -32.23 -2.93 -22.46
CA VAL A 30 -33.52 -2.80 -21.74
C VAL A 30 -34.59 -2.26 -22.68
N LEU A 31 -34.27 -1.24 -23.48
CA LEU A 31 -35.19 -0.67 -24.45
C LEU A 31 -35.57 -1.68 -25.54
N ALA A 32 -34.62 -2.49 -26.01
CA ALA A 32 -34.90 -3.52 -27.02
C ALA A 32 -35.81 -4.62 -26.46
N ILE A 33 -35.60 -5.07 -25.23
CA ILE A 33 -36.48 -6.05 -24.57
C ILE A 33 -37.88 -5.47 -24.39
N ALA A 34 -37.97 -4.23 -23.90
CA ALA A 34 -39.27 -3.58 -23.74
C ALA A 34 -40.02 -3.43 -25.10
N SER A 35 -39.30 -3.04 -26.15
CA SER A 35 -39.91 -2.93 -27.52
C SER A 35 -40.34 -4.28 -28.09
N ASP A 36 -39.57 -5.37 -27.81
CA ASP A 36 -39.92 -6.73 -28.23
C ASP A 36 -41.21 -7.21 -27.52
N ILE A 37 -41.34 -6.97 -26.24
CA ILE A 37 -42.54 -7.30 -25.45
C ILE A 37 -43.74 -6.47 -25.95
N ILE A 38 -43.56 -5.16 -26.14
CA ILE A 38 -44.64 -4.25 -26.57
C ILE A 38 -45.11 -4.62 -27.97
N SER A 39 -44.20 -4.83 -28.93
CA SER A 39 -44.56 -5.18 -30.32
C SER A 39 -45.20 -6.56 -30.39
N SER A 40 -44.72 -7.54 -29.64
CA SER A 40 -45.33 -8.88 -29.55
C SER A 40 -46.73 -8.82 -28.94
N TYR A 41 -46.94 -8.02 -27.88
CA TYR A 41 -48.26 -7.82 -27.28
C TYR A 41 -49.21 -7.11 -28.24
N ALA A 42 -48.71 -6.10 -28.96
CA ALA A 42 -49.53 -5.37 -29.94
C ALA A 42 -49.99 -6.25 -31.10
N MET A 43 -49.13 -7.10 -31.64
CA MET A 43 -49.47 -8.07 -32.69
C MET A 43 -50.50 -9.10 -32.22
N ASN A 44 -50.43 -9.56 -30.96
CA ASN A 44 -51.35 -10.57 -30.42
C ASN A 44 -52.70 -10.00 -29.95
N ASN A 45 -52.89 -8.67 -29.93
CA ASN A 45 -54.12 -8.01 -29.49
C ASN A 45 -54.62 -6.95 -30.51
N PRO A 46 -54.93 -7.36 -31.74
CA PRO A 46 -55.26 -6.43 -32.84
C PRO A 46 -56.54 -5.62 -32.62
N THR A 47 -57.46 -6.16 -31.82
CA THR A 47 -58.74 -5.49 -31.53
C THR A 47 -58.67 -4.44 -30.41
N ARG A 48 -57.60 -4.46 -29.61
CA ARG A 48 -57.41 -3.53 -28.47
C ARG A 48 -56.50 -2.37 -28.74
N LEU A 49 -55.60 -2.50 -29.71
CA LEU A 49 -54.57 -1.49 -30.02
C LEU A 49 -54.71 -1.00 -31.45
N SER A 50 -54.44 0.30 -31.67
CA SER A 50 -54.54 0.90 -33.01
C SER A 50 -53.46 0.32 -33.92
N TRP A 51 -53.78 0.23 -35.23
CA TRP A 51 -52.86 -0.17 -36.28
C TRP A 51 -51.54 0.64 -36.23
N ALA A 52 -51.66 1.98 -36.10
CA ALA A 52 -50.51 2.86 -36.01
C ALA A 52 -49.61 2.54 -34.80
N PHE A 53 -50.17 2.21 -33.62
CA PHE A 53 -49.38 1.81 -32.46
C PHE A 53 -48.58 0.54 -32.71
N THR A 54 -49.18 -0.48 -33.33
CA THR A 54 -48.52 -1.74 -33.67
C THR A 54 -47.40 -1.48 -34.68
N GLU A 55 -47.62 -0.67 -35.70
CA GLU A 55 -46.63 -0.31 -36.73
C GLU A 55 -45.41 0.40 -36.10
N TYR A 56 -45.61 1.45 -35.32
CA TYR A 56 -44.50 2.17 -34.69
C TYR A 56 -43.76 1.34 -33.67
N SER A 57 -44.45 0.48 -32.93
CA SER A 57 -43.78 -0.45 -31.96
C SER A 57 -42.86 -1.43 -32.69
N LEU A 58 -43.26 -1.96 -33.83
CA LEU A 58 -42.44 -2.82 -34.68
C LEU A 58 -41.26 -2.06 -35.30
N ILE A 59 -41.43 -0.83 -35.76
CA ILE A 59 -40.34 -0.01 -36.28
C ILE A 59 -39.26 0.18 -35.19
N ILE A 60 -39.66 0.52 -33.97
CA ILE A 60 -38.73 0.66 -32.82
C ILE A 60 -37.99 -0.64 -32.55
N TYR A 61 -38.69 -1.77 -32.51
CA TYR A 61 -38.10 -3.09 -32.34
C TYR A 61 -37.04 -3.40 -33.42
N PHE A 62 -37.38 -3.17 -34.69
CA PHE A 62 -36.46 -3.40 -35.80
C PHE A 62 -35.24 -2.49 -35.76
N ILE A 63 -35.37 -1.24 -35.36
CA ILE A 63 -34.25 -0.32 -35.19
C ILE A 63 -33.34 -0.77 -34.04
N LEU A 64 -33.89 -1.14 -32.89
CA LEU A 64 -33.11 -1.45 -31.70
C LEU A 64 -32.35 -2.78 -31.80
N THR A 65 -32.87 -3.77 -32.54
CA THR A 65 -32.26 -5.11 -32.60
C THR A 65 -30.85 -5.09 -33.19
N PRO A 66 -30.54 -4.57 -34.40
CA PRO A 66 -29.19 -4.53 -34.93
C PRO A 66 -28.32 -3.43 -34.28
N LEU A 67 -28.92 -2.44 -33.59
CA LEU A 67 -28.18 -1.46 -32.80
C LEU A 67 -27.31 -2.13 -31.77
N LEU A 68 -27.80 -3.18 -31.10
CA LEU A 68 -27.06 -3.87 -30.05
C LEU A 68 -25.81 -4.56 -30.61
N SER A 69 -25.88 -5.22 -31.77
CA SER A 69 -24.68 -5.84 -32.38
C SER A 69 -23.71 -4.79 -32.93
N MET A 70 -24.18 -3.67 -33.45
CA MET A 70 -23.35 -2.52 -33.84
C MET A 70 -22.60 -1.95 -32.61
N LEU A 71 -23.31 -1.66 -31.52
CA LEU A 71 -22.70 -1.14 -30.30
C LEU A 71 -21.68 -2.13 -29.68
N TRP A 72 -21.99 -3.43 -29.76
CA TRP A 72 -21.02 -4.45 -29.33
C TRP A 72 -19.75 -4.46 -30.19
N HIS A 73 -19.88 -4.35 -31.51
CA HIS A 73 -18.75 -4.23 -32.42
C HIS A 73 -17.91 -2.97 -32.14
N MET A 74 -18.56 -1.84 -31.85
CA MET A 74 -17.87 -0.61 -31.45
C MET A 74 -17.17 -0.77 -30.10
N TYR A 75 -17.81 -1.45 -29.13
CA TYR A 75 -17.18 -1.78 -27.86
C TYR A 75 -15.94 -2.66 -28.08
N ALA A 76 -16.04 -3.73 -28.84
CA ALA A 76 -14.91 -4.62 -29.17
C ALA A 76 -13.77 -3.85 -29.87
N THR A 77 -14.10 -2.98 -30.83
CA THR A 77 -13.14 -2.11 -31.51
C THR A 77 -12.44 -1.17 -30.53
N SER A 78 -13.16 -0.64 -29.52
CA SER A 78 -12.58 0.21 -28.48
C SER A 78 -11.64 -0.54 -27.53
N VAL A 79 -11.87 -1.84 -27.36
CA VAL A 79 -11.00 -2.72 -26.53
C VAL A 79 -9.70 -3.05 -27.28
N VAL A 80 -9.80 -3.34 -28.57
CA VAL A 80 -8.65 -3.76 -29.40
C VAL A 80 -7.75 -2.59 -29.80
N TYR A 81 -8.31 -1.46 -30.17
CA TYR A 81 -7.55 -0.31 -30.65
C TYR A 81 -7.42 0.79 -29.61
N LYS A 82 -6.20 1.31 -29.41
CA LYS A 82 -5.94 2.54 -28.64
C LYS A 82 -6.63 3.74 -29.33
N PRO A 83 -6.81 4.90 -28.64
CA PRO A 83 -7.38 6.10 -29.22
C PRO A 83 -6.52 6.63 -30.39
N THR A 84 -6.84 6.24 -31.60
CA THR A 84 -6.10 6.58 -32.83
C THR A 84 -7.03 6.95 -33.97
N LYS A 85 -6.51 7.57 -35.05
CA LYS A 85 -7.25 7.85 -36.28
C LYS A 85 -7.88 6.57 -36.86
N LYS A 86 -7.20 5.41 -36.76
CA LYS A 86 -7.72 4.09 -37.19
C LYS A 86 -8.99 3.69 -36.48
N ARG A 87 -9.07 3.87 -35.16
CA ARG A 87 -10.27 3.57 -34.36
C ARG A 87 -11.45 4.46 -34.76
N ASN A 88 -11.20 5.76 -34.94
CA ASN A 88 -12.26 6.72 -35.33
C ASN A 88 -12.77 6.42 -36.74
N LEU A 89 -11.92 6.00 -37.66
CA LEU A 89 -12.33 5.57 -39.00
C LEU A 89 -13.17 4.28 -38.92
N ALA A 90 -12.77 3.30 -38.12
CA ALA A 90 -13.52 2.08 -37.90
C ALA A 90 -14.94 2.36 -37.39
N PHE A 91 -15.08 3.29 -36.41
CA PHE A 91 -16.40 3.70 -35.92
C PHE A 91 -17.28 4.32 -37.01
N LYS A 92 -16.73 5.21 -37.85
CA LYS A 92 -17.47 5.80 -38.97
C LYS A 92 -17.96 4.73 -39.96
N ILE A 93 -17.06 3.80 -40.35
CA ILE A 93 -17.41 2.69 -41.24
C ILE A 93 -18.52 1.81 -40.65
N THR A 94 -18.43 1.51 -39.33
CA THR A 94 -19.44 0.71 -38.61
C THR A 94 -20.81 1.43 -38.58
N THR A 95 -20.85 2.75 -38.43
CA THR A 95 -22.10 3.50 -38.22
C THR A 95 -22.88 3.73 -39.52
N ILE A 96 -22.21 3.87 -40.69
CA ILE A 96 -22.85 4.20 -41.97
C ILE A 96 -23.92 3.16 -42.36
N PRO A 97 -23.65 1.82 -42.41
CA PRO A 97 -24.66 0.83 -42.81
C PRO A 97 -25.87 0.84 -41.87
N TYR A 98 -25.66 1.10 -40.58
CA TYR A 98 -26.75 1.18 -39.62
C TYR A 98 -27.62 2.41 -39.82
N ILE A 99 -27.06 3.59 -40.15
CA ILE A 99 -27.83 4.79 -40.45
C ILE A 99 -28.71 4.56 -41.67
N LEU A 100 -28.17 3.97 -42.76
CA LEU A 100 -28.94 3.64 -43.95
C LEU A 100 -30.11 2.69 -43.64
N TYR A 101 -29.85 1.68 -42.77
CA TYR A 101 -30.90 0.77 -42.32
C TYR A 101 -32.01 1.47 -41.52
N VAL A 102 -31.65 2.39 -40.61
CA VAL A 102 -32.62 3.18 -39.84
C VAL A 102 -33.52 4.01 -40.79
N LEU A 103 -32.95 4.60 -41.84
CA LEU A 103 -33.74 5.34 -42.83
C LEU A 103 -34.75 4.43 -43.57
N ILE A 104 -34.36 3.19 -43.90
CA ILE A 104 -35.25 2.18 -44.48
C ILE A 104 -36.39 1.84 -43.50
N CYS A 105 -36.07 1.60 -42.22
CA CYS A 105 -37.07 1.30 -41.19
C CYS A 105 -38.07 2.48 -41.00
N LEU A 106 -37.58 3.72 -40.99
CA LEU A 106 -38.41 4.91 -40.83
C LEU A 106 -39.30 5.19 -42.06
N SER A 107 -38.87 4.75 -43.26
CA SER A 107 -39.69 4.86 -44.47
C SER A 107 -40.76 3.77 -44.57
N ASN A 108 -40.80 2.78 -43.68
CA ASN A 108 -41.70 1.63 -43.75
C ASN A 108 -43.19 1.98 -43.82
N PRO A 109 -43.73 3.01 -43.12
CA PRO A 109 -45.14 3.38 -43.21
C PRO A 109 -45.58 3.79 -44.65
N LEU A 110 -44.63 4.21 -45.49
CA LEU A 110 -44.88 4.61 -46.88
C LEU A 110 -44.53 3.51 -47.89
N THR A 111 -43.56 2.65 -47.55
CA THR A 111 -42.94 1.74 -48.52
C THR A 111 -43.29 0.28 -48.31
N ASN A 112 -43.66 -0.11 -47.11
CA ASN A 112 -43.81 -1.52 -46.66
C ASN A 112 -42.58 -2.40 -46.99
N TRP A 113 -41.39 -1.82 -47.07
CA TRP A 113 -40.17 -2.53 -47.45
C TRP A 113 -39.70 -3.50 -46.40
N MET A 114 -39.83 -3.17 -45.11
CA MET A 114 -39.41 -4.04 -44.01
C MET A 114 -40.49 -5.04 -43.61
N PHE A 115 -41.72 -4.56 -43.46
CA PHE A 115 -42.88 -5.36 -43.13
C PHE A 115 -44.16 -4.67 -43.58
N SER A 116 -45.25 -5.42 -43.75
CA SER A 116 -46.59 -4.94 -44.00
C SER A 116 -47.54 -5.42 -42.89
N LEU A 117 -48.51 -4.57 -42.56
CA LEU A 117 -49.63 -4.91 -41.68
C LEU A 117 -50.91 -4.81 -42.48
N ALA A 118 -51.68 -5.91 -42.58
CA ALA A 118 -53.02 -5.85 -43.16
C ALA A 118 -53.99 -5.20 -42.19
N GLY A 119 -55.21 -4.86 -42.66
CA GLY A 119 -56.22 -4.14 -41.85
C GLY A 119 -56.67 -4.88 -40.57
N ASP A 120 -56.41 -6.18 -40.46
CA ASP A 120 -56.63 -7.05 -39.29
C ASP A 120 -55.35 -7.20 -38.42
N ASN A 121 -54.33 -6.36 -38.64
CA ASN A 121 -53.01 -6.43 -38.02
C ASN A 121 -52.24 -7.74 -38.31
N THR A 122 -52.60 -8.48 -39.36
CA THR A 122 -51.77 -9.63 -39.76
C THR A 122 -50.43 -9.13 -40.32
N TYR A 123 -49.36 -9.72 -39.78
CA TYR A 123 -47.97 -9.38 -40.08
C TYR A 123 -47.48 -10.11 -41.33
N GLY A 124 -46.92 -9.38 -42.27
CA GLY A 124 -46.21 -9.90 -43.44
C GLY A 124 -44.78 -9.39 -43.52
N ARG A 125 -43.83 -10.21 -43.95
CA ARG A 125 -42.43 -9.80 -44.17
C ARG A 125 -42.31 -9.01 -45.47
N GLY A 126 -41.70 -7.85 -45.43
CA GLY A 126 -41.40 -7.04 -46.61
C GLY A 126 -40.18 -7.55 -47.39
N VAL A 127 -39.95 -6.98 -48.57
CA VAL A 127 -38.87 -7.38 -49.50
C VAL A 127 -37.46 -7.19 -48.88
N LEU A 128 -37.28 -6.16 -48.07
CA LEU A 128 -36.00 -5.82 -47.44
C LEU A 128 -35.84 -6.36 -46.00
N PHE A 129 -36.78 -7.18 -45.55
CA PHE A 129 -36.77 -7.74 -44.18
C PHE A 129 -35.41 -8.41 -43.81
N ASN A 130 -34.81 -9.13 -44.75
CA ASN A 130 -33.55 -9.85 -44.51
C ASN A 130 -32.35 -8.94 -44.23
N ILE A 131 -32.42 -7.63 -44.52
CA ILE A 131 -31.35 -6.68 -44.18
C ILE A 131 -31.13 -6.62 -42.65
N LEU A 132 -32.16 -6.85 -41.82
CA LEU A 132 -32.06 -7.00 -40.38
C LEU A 132 -31.00 -8.05 -39.99
N TYR A 133 -31.12 -9.26 -40.56
CA TYR A 133 -30.21 -10.37 -40.28
C TYR A 133 -28.83 -10.14 -40.87
N ILE A 134 -28.75 -9.56 -42.07
CA ILE A 134 -27.46 -9.25 -42.72
C ILE A 134 -26.66 -8.28 -41.86
N LEU A 135 -27.28 -7.24 -41.30
CA LEU A 135 -26.59 -6.31 -40.41
C LEU A 135 -26.20 -6.95 -39.07
N PHE A 136 -27.15 -7.68 -38.45
CA PHE A 136 -26.91 -8.32 -37.16
C PHE A 136 -25.75 -9.32 -37.24
N TYR A 137 -25.79 -10.23 -38.20
CA TYR A 137 -24.72 -11.21 -38.37
C TYR A 137 -23.46 -10.60 -38.96
N GLY A 138 -23.56 -9.58 -39.81
CA GLY A 138 -22.41 -8.84 -40.34
C GLY A 138 -21.57 -8.22 -39.24
N TYR A 139 -22.19 -7.51 -38.28
CA TYR A 139 -21.45 -6.98 -37.10
C TYR A 139 -20.93 -8.07 -36.20
N SER A 140 -21.66 -9.16 -36.03
CA SER A 140 -21.24 -10.32 -35.24
C SER A 140 -20.00 -10.97 -35.81
N VAL A 141 -19.98 -11.25 -37.12
CA VAL A 141 -18.82 -11.82 -37.82
C VAL A 141 -17.65 -10.85 -37.83
N ALA A 142 -17.87 -9.57 -38.09
CA ALA A 142 -16.84 -8.54 -38.02
C ALA A 142 -16.18 -8.48 -36.62
N THR A 143 -16.96 -8.67 -35.56
CA THR A 143 -16.41 -8.73 -34.16
C THR A 143 -15.55 -9.96 -33.95
N ILE A 144 -15.98 -11.13 -34.41
CA ILE A 144 -15.21 -12.38 -34.32
C ILE A 144 -13.88 -12.24 -35.08
N ILE A 145 -13.92 -11.74 -36.32
CA ILE A 145 -12.71 -11.50 -37.12
C ILE A 145 -11.77 -10.54 -36.41
N LEU A 146 -12.30 -9.42 -35.88
CA LEU A 146 -11.51 -8.44 -35.13
C LEU A 146 -10.80 -9.09 -33.93
N ALA A 147 -11.50 -9.89 -33.14
CA ALA A 147 -10.95 -10.57 -31.98
C ALA A 147 -9.88 -11.61 -32.37
N CYS A 148 -10.14 -12.42 -33.41
CA CYS A 148 -9.21 -13.43 -33.91
C CYS A 148 -7.95 -12.82 -34.51
N CYS A 149 -8.05 -11.80 -35.35
CA CYS A 149 -6.90 -11.14 -35.98
C CYS A 149 -5.99 -10.44 -34.95
N ASN A 150 -6.52 -10.02 -33.81
CA ASN A 150 -5.75 -9.33 -32.78
C ASN A 150 -5.49 -10.19 -31.55
N TYR A 151 -5.66 -11.52 -31.62
CA TYR A 151 -5.49 -12.45 -30.51
C TYR A 151 -4.11 -12.36 -29.83
N LYS A 152 -3.04 -12.09 -30.58
CA LYS A 152 -1.68 -11.90 -30.01
C LYS A 152 -1.50 -10.57 -29.28
N LYS A 153 -2.32 -9.55 -29.57
CA LYS A 153 -2.26 -8.21 -28.96
C LYS A 153 -3.24 -8.04 -27.81
N THR A 154 -4.29 -8.84 -27.77
CA THR A 154 -5.30 -8.85 -26.73
C THR A 154 -5.08 -10.07 -25.84
N GLU A 155 -5.38 -9.93 -24.57
CA GLU A 155 -5.32 -11.04 -23.62
C GLU A 155 -6.32 -12.14 -24.02
N ARG A 156 -5.91 -13.42 -23.88
CA ARG A 156 -6.70 -14.59 -24.28
C ARG A 156 -8.14 -14.57 -23.77
N THR A 157 -8.31 -14.29 -22.47
CA THR A 157 -9.62 -14.19 -21.80
C THR A 157 -10.49 -13.07 -22.38
N THR A 158 -9.90 -11.92 -22.67
CA THR A 158 -10.62 -10.79 -23.31
C THR A 158 -11.10 -11.16 -24.72
N SER A 159 -10.27 -11.81 -25.53
CA SER A 159 -10.65 -12.28 -26.86
C SER A 159 -11.79 -13.29 -26.80
N ILE A 160 -11.77 -14.22 -25.84
CA ILE A 160 -12.85 -15.19 -25.61
C ILE A 160 -14.17 -14.46 -25.27
N VAL A 161 -14.15 -13.52 -24.35
CA VAL A 161 -15.37 -12.76 -23.96
C VAL A 161 -15.94 -11.99 -25.17
N LEU A 162 -15.08 -11.37 -26.00
CA LEU A 162 -15.53 -10.63 -27.19
C LEU A 162 -16.14 -11.56 -28.25
N THR A 163 -15.75 -12.83 -28.32
CA THR A 163 -16.29 -13.80 -29.30
C THR A 163 -17.52 -14.56 -28.80
N ILE A 164 -17.62 -14.80 -27.50
CA ILE A 164 -18.77 -15.50 -26.91
C ILE A 164 -20.08 -14.72 -27.17
N PHE A 165 -20.06 -13.40 -27.06
CA PHE A 165 -21.24 -12.55 -27.23
C PHE A 165 -21.91 -12.77 -28.60
N PRO A 166 -21.24 -12.54 -29.75
CA PRO A 166 -21.86 -12.72 -31.06
C PRO A 166 -22.32 -14.16 -31.32
N ILE A 167 -21.64 -15.16 -30.76
CA ILE A 167 -22.02 -16.57 -30.95
C ILE A 167 -23.34 -16.87 -30.20
N ILE A 168 -23.44 -16.54 -28.91
CA ILE A 168 -24.64 -16.82 -28.13
C ILE A 168 -25.84 -16.02 -28.65
N THR A 169 -25.64 -14.74 -28.96
CA THR A 169 -26.72 -13.91 -29.48
C THR A 169 -27.13 -14.32 -30.89
N GLY A 170 -26.20 -14.74 -31.76
CA GLY A 170 -26.50 -15.30 -33.07
C GLY A 170 -27.32 -16.59 -33.00
N VAL A 171 -26.96 -17.51 -32.09
CA VAL A 171 -27.74 -18.73 -31.87
C VAL A 171 -29.14 -18.41 -31.32
N SER A 172 -29.25 -17.41 -30.41
CA SER A 172 -30.54 -17.03 -29.83
C SER A 172 -31.53 -16.47 -30.86
N VAL A 173 -31.03 -15.75 -31.89
CA VAL A 173 -31.85 -15.25 -33.01
C VAL A 173 -32.40 -16.43 -33.81
N VAL A 174 -31.58 -17.43 -34.14
CA VAL A 174 -32.04 -18.63 -34.87
C VAL A 174 -33.07 -19.42 -34.03
N LEU A 175 -32.82 -19.56 -32.74
CA LEU A 175 -33.77 -20.25 -31.84
C LEU A 175 -35.10 -19.51 -31.74
N GLN A 176 -35.12 -18.18 -31.69
CA GLN A 176 -36.33 -17.39 -31.62
C GLN A 176 -37.17 -17.49 -32.93
N GLU A 177 -36.52 -17.62 -34.08
CA GLU A 177 -37.18 -17.86 -35.35
C GLU A 177 -37.83 -19.25 -35.42
N THR A 178 -37.15 -20.27 -34.84
CA THR A 178 -37.64 -21.65 -34.88
C THR A 178 -38.69 -21.93 -33.81
N LEU A 179 -38.51 -21.38 -32.61
CA LEU A 179 -39.37 -21.58 -31.44
C LEU A 179 -40.36 -20.40 -31.33
N LYS A 180 -41.36 -20.37 -32.22
CA LYS A 180 -42.40 -19.33 -32.26
C LYS A 180 -43.09 -19.18 -30.90
N GLY A 181 -43.17 -17.96 -30.38
CA GLY A 181 -43.85 -17.66 -29.09
C GLY A 181 -42.91 -17.48 -27.90
N TYR A 182 -41.60 -17.66 -28.04
CA TYR A 182 -40.65 -17.44 -26.96
C TYR A 182 -39.72 -16.26 -27.24
N LEU A 183 -39.58 -15.34 -26.27
CA LEU A 183 -38.70 -14.16 -26.35
C LEU A 183 -37.29 -14.52 -25.84
N ILE A 184 -36.51 -15.27 -26.64
CA ILE A 184 -35.22 -15.84 -26.26
C ILE A 184 -34.08 -14.81 -26.40
N PHE A 185 -34.18 -13.93 -27.39
CA PHE A 185 -33.13 -12.96 -27.73
C PHE A 185 -32.78 -12.01 -26.58
N GLY A 186 -33.80 -11.40 -25.95
CA GLY A 186 -33.57 -10.50 -24.80
C GLY A 186 -32.93 -11.18 -23.60
N ALA A 187 -33.30 -12.43 -23.31
CA ALA A 187 -32.71 -13.23 -22.25
C ALA A 187 -31.23 -13.54 -22.54
N ALA A 188 -30.92 -13.96 -23.78
CA ALA A 188 -29.55 -14.25 -24.21
C ALA A 188 -28.66 -13.02 -24.13
N PHE A 189 -29.12 -11.86 -24.62
CA PHE A 189 -28.39 -10.60 -24.52
C PHE A 189 -28.11 -10.20 -23.07
N THR A 190 -29.12 -10.31 -22.20
CA THR A 190 -28.99 -10.01 -20.77
C THR A 190 -27.95 -10.90 -20.10
N LEU A 191 -27.97 -12.20 -20.39
CA LEU A 191 -27.02 -13.16 -19.83
C LEU A 191 -25.58 -12.84 -20.24
N VAL A 192 -25.36 -12.55 -21.51
CA VAL A 192 -24.00 -12.27 -22.01
C VAL A 192 -23.48 -10.92 -21.49
N LEU A 193 -24.34 -9.91 -21.38
CA LEU A 193 -23.97 -8.64 -20.74
C LEU A 193 -23.63 -8.84 -19.26
N LEU A 194 -24.35 -9.69 -18.54
CA LEU A 194 -24.05 -10.04 -17.16
C LEU A 194 -22.67 -10.71 -17.05
N ILE A 195 -22.40 -11.70 -17.91
CA ILE A 195 -21.08 -12.37 -17.95
C ILE A 195 -19.97 -11.36 -18.22
N THR A 196 -20.16 -10.47 -19.20
CA THR A 196 -19.17 -9.44 -19.53
C THR A 196 -18.98 -8.46 -18.37
N TYR A 197 -20.05 -8.04 -17.71
CA TYR A 197 -19.98 -7.17 -16.55
C TYR A 197 -19.19 -7.82 -15.40
N LEU A 198 -19.50 -9.07 -15.04
CA LEU A 198 -18.77 -9.82 -14.00
C LEU A 198 -17.29 -9.99 -14.34
N PHE A 199 -16.98 -10.25 -15.62
CA PHE A 199 -15.60 -10.32 -16.09
C PHE A 199 -14.87 -8.98 -15.92
N LEU A 200 -15.51 -7.85 -16.29
CA LEU A 200 -14.93 -6.53 -16.13
C LEU A 200 -14.74 -6.14 -14.66
N GLN A 201 -15.70 -6.48 -13.79
CA GLN A 201 -15.59 -6.24 -12.35
C GLN A 201 -14.47 -7.07 -11.72
N ASN A 202 -14.39 -8.35 -12.05
CA ASN A 202 -13.31 -9.22 -11.59
C ASN A 202 -11.94 -8.69 -12.03
N ARG A 203 -11.82 -8.21 -13.27
CA ARG A 203 -10.58 -7.62 -13.79
C ARG A 203 -10.18 -6.33 -13.05
N LYS A 204 -11.13 -5.47 -12.70
CA LYS A 204 -10.88 -4.26 -11.87
C LYS A 204 -10.42 -4.66 -10.46
N ALA A 205 -10.98 -5.72 -9.91
CA ALA A 205 -10.63 -6.22 -8.58
C ALA A 205 -9.25 -6.90 -8.51
N THR A 206 -8.77 -7.47 -9.62
CA THR A 206 -7.53 -8.29 -9.65
C THR A 206 -6.33 -7.59 -10.29
N ARG A 207 -6.52 -6.45 -10.97
CA ARG A 207 -5.44 -5.73 -11.65
C ARG A 207 -5.14 -4.38 -11.03
N ASP A 208 -3.86 -4.00 -11.09
CA ASP A 208 -3.41 -2.66 -10.73
C ASP A 208 -3.78 -1.67 -11.84
N SER A 209 -4.41 -0.54 -11.46
CA SER A 209 -4.92 0.44 -12.41
C SER A 209 -3.85 1.24 -13.15
N LEU A 210 -2.66 1.40 -12.56
CA LEU A 210 -1.54 2.14 -13.15
C LEU A 210 -0.72 1.28 -14.10
N THR A 211 -0.24 0.14 -13.60
CA THR A 211 0.72 -0.72 -14.33
C THR A 211 0.04 -1.80 -15.18
N GLY A 212 -1.23 -2.12 -14.90
CA GLY A 212 -2.00 -3.14 -15.62
C GLY A 212 -1.61 -4.59 -15.30
N ILE A 213 -0.61 -4.83 -14.43
CA ILE A 213 -0.29 -6.16 -13.93
C ILE A 213 -1.24 -6.57 -12.81
N ASP A 214 -1.19 -7.81 -12.36
CA ASP A 214 -2.01 -8.28 -11.26
C ASP A 214 -1.68 -7.53 -9.96
N ASN A 215 -2.71 -7.24 -9.16
CA ASN A 215 -2.57 -6.47 -7.93
C ASN A 215 -2.34 -7.35 -6.69
N ARG A 216 -2.25 -6.73 -5.52
CA ARG A 216 -2.07 -7.39 -4.22
C ARG A 216 -3.16 -8.43 -3.93
N ASN A 217 -4.42 -8.18 -4.28
CA ASN A 217 -5.51 -9.12 -4.02
C ASN A 217 -5.33 -10.41 -4.85
N SER A 218 -4.93 -10.26 -6.12
CA SER A 218 -4.60 -11.39 -6.99
C SER A 218 -3.39 -12.18 -6.47
N PHE A 219 -2.36 -11.49 -5.96
CA PHE A 219 -1.21 -12.10 -5.31
C PHE A 219 -1.64 -12.91 -4.07
N SER A 220 -2.40 -12.31 -3.14
CA SER A 220 -2.86 -12.98 -1.91
C SER A 220 -3.68 -14.24 -2.23
N SER A 221 -4.63 -14.16 -3.16
CA SER A 221 -5.42 -15.33 -3.60
C SER A 221 -4.54 -16.42 -4.24
N THR A 222 -3.47 -16.03 -4.92
CA THR A 222 -2.53 -17.00 -5.50
C THR A 222 -1.70 -17.67 -4.41
N ILE A 223 -1.25 -16.94 -3.40
CA ILE A 223 -0.52 -17.48 -2.25
C ILE A 223 -1.39 -18.47 -1.47
N GLU A 224 -2.66 -18.14 -1.20
CA GLU A 224 -3.61 -19.06 -0.54
C GLU A 224 -3.75 -20.37 -1.31
N ARG A 225 -3.90 -20.29 -2.63
CA ARG A 225 -3.99 -21.48 -3.48
C ARG A 225 -2.68 -22.29 -3.48
N LEU A 226 -1.52 -21.64 -3.51
CA LEU A 226 -0.21 -22.31 -3.45
C LEU A 226 0.02 -22.97 -2.10
N SER A 227 -0.45 -22.36 -1.01
CA SER A 227 -0.36 -22.93 0.35
C SER A 227 -1.19 -24.22 0.50
N LEU A 228 -2.26 -24.35 -0.28
CA LEU A 228 -3.11 -25.54 -0.31
C LEU A 228 -2.63 -26.62 -1.32
N SER A 229 -1.68 -26.27 -2.19
CA SER A 229 -1.11 -27.18 -3.20
C SER A 229 0.21 -27.76 -2.69
N ASN A 230 0.59 -28.93 -3.24
CA ASN A 230 1.93 -29.50 -3.04
C ASN A 230 2.99 -28.91 -4.01
N GLU A 231 2.68 -27.79 -4.67
CA GLU A 231 3.64 -27.12 -5.57
C GLU A 231 4.72 -26.43 -4.74
N HIS A 232 5.98 -26.62 -5.14
CA HIS A 232 7.12 -25.90 -4.57
C HIS A 232 7.64 -24.83 -5.53
N GLY A 233 8.35 -23.86 -5.00
CA GLY A 233 9.00 -22.82 -5.78
C GLY A 233 9.46 -21.66 -4.88
N PHE A 234 9.68 -20.51 -5.51
CA PHE A 234 10.17 -19.32 -4.82
C PHE A 234 9.31 -18.11 -5.14
N ILE A 235 9.28 -17.19 -4.20
CA ILE A 235 8.62 -15.90 -4.35
C ILE A 235 9.67 -14.83 -4.09
N LEU A 236 9.78 -13.89 -5.02
CA LEU A 236 10.63 -12.72 -4.87
C LEU A 236 9.74 -11.51 -4.58
N ILE A 237 10.13 -10.70 -3.60
CA ILE A 237 9.58 -9.36 -3.37
C ILE A 237 10.65 -8.34 -3.75
N VAL A 238 10.27 -7.35 -4.54
CA VAL A 238 11.15 -6.32 -5.12
C VAL A 238 10.60 -4.96 -4.75
N ALA A 239 11.37 -4.14 -4.06
CA ALA A 239 10.97 -2.78 -3.70
C ALA A 239 11.98 -1.76 -4.23
N LEU A 240 11.49 -0.68 -4.86
CA LEU A 240 12.36 0.42 -5.27
C LEU A 240 12.86 1.15 -4.04
N ASP A 241 14.16 1.46 -4.02
CA ASP A 241 14.75 2.26 -2.96
C ASP A 241 14.44 3.75 -3.19
N ASP A 242 14.13 4.47 -2.11
CA ASP A 242 13.90 5.92 -2.10
C ASP A 242 12.89 6.44 -3.14
N PHE A 243 11.89 5.63 -3.52
CA PHE A 243 10.91 6.02 -4.52
C PHE A 243 10.12 7.28 -4.14
N LYS A 244 9.91 7.53 -2.83
CA LYS A 244 9.31 8.78 -2.34
C LYS A 244 10.18 10.00 -2.70
N LEU A 245 11.50 9.90 -2.50
CA LEU A 245 12.45 10.95 -2.86
C LEU A 245 12.50 11.14 -4.38
N PHE A 246 12.46 10.04 -5.15
CA PHE A 246 12.34 10.11 -6.61
C PHE A 246 11.11 10.93 -7.04
N ASN A 247 9.95 10.68 -6.45
CA ASN A 247 8.73 11.43 -6.76
C ASN A 247 8.83 12.91 -6.36
N GLN A 248 9.49 13.23 -5.25
CA GLN A 248 9.73 14.61 -4.81
C GLN A 248 10.66 15.35 -5.78
N THR A 249 11.68 14.67 -6.31
CA THR A 249 12.68 15.27 -7.20
C THR A 249 12.20 15.41 -8.63
N PHE A 250 11.56 14.36 -9.18
CA PHE A 250 11.22 14.26 -10.61
C PHE A 250 9.71 14.37 -10.90
N GLY A 251 8.89 14.48 -9.86
CA GLY A 251 7.43 14.57 -9.95
C GLY A 251 6.73 13.21 -10.09
N GLN A 252 5.52 13.13 -9.55
CA GLN A 252 4.69 11.92 -9.50
C GLN A 252 4.45 11.30 -10.88
N LYS A 253 4.27 12.13 -11.92
CA LYS A 253 4.03 11.65 -13.29
C LYS A 253 5.19 10.81 -13.85
N ASN A 254 6.43 11.19 -13.54
CA ASN A 254 7.62 10.44 -13.95
C ASN A 254 7.78 9.17 -13.08
N GLY A 255 7.45 9.24 -11.79
CA GLY A 255 7.37 8.05 -10.94
C GLY A 255 6.36 7.02 -11.43
N ASP A 256 5.17 7.45 -11.83
CA ASP A 256 4.14 6.57 -12.40
C ASP A 256 4.64 5.87 -13.68
N LYS A 257 5.34 6.59 -14.56
CA LYS A 257 5.94 6.01 -15.77
C LYS A 257 7.08 5.04 -15.44
N LEU A 258 7.92 5.38 -14.47
CA LEU A 258 8.97 4.47 -14.00
C LEU A 258 8.36 3.17 -13.50
N LEU A 259 7.31 3.21 -12.68
CA LEU A 259 6.59 2.02 -12.22
C LEU A 259 6.03 1.18 -13.38
N CYS A 260 5.49 1.82 -14.43
CA CYS A 260 5.03 1.11 -15.63
C CYS A 260 6.19 0.42 -16.34
N THR A 261 7.32 1.12 -16.55
CA THR A 261 8.51 0.55 -17.21
C THR A 261 9.10 -0.60 -16.41
N VAL A 262 9.18 -0.46 -15.08
CA VAL A 262 9.63 -1.54 -14.18
C VAL A 262 8.68 -2.74 -14.27
N SER A 263 7.38 -2.52 -14.27
CA SER A 263 6.40 -3.62 -14.37
C SER A 263 6.51 -4.37 -15.71
N GLU A 264 6.72 -3.66 -16.83
CA GLU A 264 6.94 -4.26 -18.15
C GLU A 264 8.21 -5.12 -18.15
N TYR A 265 9.29 -4.64 -17.56
CA TYR A 265 10.52 -5.40 -17.41
C TYR A 265 10.30 -6.67 -16.58
N LEU A 266 9.69 -6.56 -15.37
CA LEU A 266 9.45 -7.69 -14.49
C LEU A 266 8.56 -8.76 -15.14
N ILE A 267 7.55 -8.36 -15.93
CA ILE A 267 6.76 -9.30 -16.74
C ILE A 267 7.61 -10.00 -17.79
N SER A 268 8.54 -9.27 -18.44
CA SER A 268 9.35 -9.82 -19.53
C SER A 268 10.29 -10.94 -19.07
N ILE A 269 10.80 -10.85 -17.84
CA ILE A 269 11.68 -11.85 -17.23
C ILE A 269 10.94 -12.90 -16.41
N SER A 270 9.63 -12.74 -16.20
CA SER A 270 8.83 -13.59 -15.32
C SER A 270 8.26 -14.78 -16.09
N PRO A 271 8.54 -16.03 -15.68
CA PRO A 271 7.92 -17.21 -16.28
C PRO A 271 6.39 -17.13 -16.15
N ASN A 272 5.68 -17.40 -17.23
CA ASN A 272 4.21 -17.40 -17.27
C ASN A 272 3.53 -16.08 -16.83
N ARG A 273 4.23 -14.95 -16.88
CA ARG A 273 3.72 -13.62 -16.50
C ARG A 273 3.18 -13.56 -15.06
N THR A 274 3.88 -14.12 -14.12
CA THR A 274 3.50 -14.19 -12.71
C THR A 274 4.07 -13.02 -11.88
N ALA A 275 4.00 -11.82 -12.42
CA ALA A 275 4.39 -10.58 -11.73
C ALA A 275 3.16 -9.85 -11.19
N TYR A 276 3.27 -9.34 -9.96
CA TYR A 276 2.21 -8.62 -9.26
C TYR A 276 2.73 -7.28 -8.74
N ARG A 277 1.87 -6.27 -8.68
CA ARG A 277 2.14 -5.06 -7.91
C ARG A 277 1.57 -5.23 -6.51
N TYR A 278 2.47 -5.38 -5.54
CA TYR A 278 2.08 -5.64 -4.14
C TYR A 278 1.55 -4.37 -3.45
N GLY A 279 2.11 -3.21 -3.78
CA GLY A 279 1.63 -1.89 -3.33
C GLY A 279 2.69 -0.82 -3.51
N GLY A 280 2.28 0.41 -3.80
CA GLY A 280 3.20 1.54 -3.98
C GLY A 280 4.29 1.24 -5.01
N ASP A 281 5.49 1.12 -4.54
CA ASP A 281 6.75 0.83 -5.25
C ASP A 281 7.22 -0.63 -5.12
N ILE A 282 6.36 -1.52 -4.59
CA ILE A 282 6.69 -2.92 -4.30
C ILE A 282 6.02 -3.85 -5.32
N PHE A 283 6.82 -4.78 -5.85
CA PHE A 283 6.40 -5.81 -6.78
C PHE A 283 6.71 -7.21 -6.23
N THR A 284 6.00 -8.23 -6.71
CA THR A 284 6.31 -9.63 -6.38
C THR A 284 6.33 -10.50 -7.64
N LEU A 285 7.21 -11.51 -7.64
CA LEU A 285 7.35 -12.50 -8.70
C LEU A 285 7.19 -13.90 -8.10
N ILE A 286 6.44 -14.78 -8.75
CA ILE A 286 6.27 -16.17 -8.32
C ILE A 286 6.93 -17.10 -9.33
N LEU A 287 7.90 -17.87 -8.88
CA LEU A 287 8.59 -18.91 -9.65
C LEU A 287 8.07 -20.28 -9.21
N LYS A 288 7.28 -20.89 -10.06
CA LYS A 288 6.74 -22.24 -9.82
C LYS A 288 7.74 -23.30 -10.24
N LYS A 289 7.88 -24.35 -9.42
CA LYS A 289 8.76 -25.49 -9.67
C LYS A 289 10.22 -25.08 -9.92
N ALA A 290 10.64 -23.96 -9.32
CA ALA A 290 11.98 -23.43 -9.46
C ALA A 290 12.90 -23.97 -8.37
N THR A 291 14.18 -24.05 -8.67
CA THR A 291 15.27 -24.32 -7.73
C THR A 291 15.74 -23.02 -7.06
N GLU A 292 16.45 -23.13 -5.95
CA GLU A 292 17.06 -21.98 -5.26
C GLU A 292 18.04 -21.23 -6.20
N LYS A 293 18.77 -21.98 -7.03
CA LYS A 293 19.68 -21.39 -8.01
C LYS A 293 18.93 -20.52 -9.03
N GLU A 294 17.82 -21.02 -9.60
CA GLU A 294 17.01 -20.26 -10.55
C GLU A 294 16.40 -19.02 -9.90
N ALA A 295 16.01 -19.10 -8.64
CA ALA A 295 15.52 -17.95 -7.88
C ALA A 295 16.64 -16.93 -7.62
N SER A 296 17.85 -17.41 -7.30
CA SER A 296 19.03 -16.57 -7.14
C SER A 296 19.44 -15.89 -8.44
N ASP A 297 19.49 -16.64 -9.53
CA ASP A 297 19.84 -16.12 -10.86
C ASP A 297 18.84 -15.03 -11.29
N LEU A 298 17.54 -15.24 -11.06
CA LEU A 298 16.52 -14.22 -11.35
C LEU A 298 16.67 -12.99 -10.45
N ALA A 299 16.97 -13.18 -9.16
CA ALA A 299 17.17 -12.06 -8.24
C ALA A 299 18.36 -11.18 -8.66
N HIS A 300 19.48 -11.81 -9.04
CA HIS A 300 20.66 -11.10 -9.57
C HIS A 300 20.36 -10.41 -10.89
N LEU A 301 19.63 -11.08 -11.81
CA LEU A 301 19.20 -10.47 -13.08
C LEU A 301 18.38 -9.19 -12.84
N VAL A 302 17.54 -9.17 -11.79
CA VAL A 302 16.81 -7.96 -11.40
C VAL A 302 17.78 -6.90 -10.88
N LEU A 303 18.69 -7.24 -9.96
CA LEU A 303 19.68 -6.28 -9.43
C LEU A 303 20.53 -5.65 -10.53
N ASP A 304 21.11 -6.48 -11.40
CA ASP A 304 21.97 -6.05 -12.52
C ASP A 304 21.23 -5.09 -13.46
N ARG A 305 19.92 -5.34 -13.70
CA ARG A 305 19.12 -4.42 -14.52
C ARG A 305 18.98 -3.05 -13.89
N PHE A 306 18.88 -2.98 -12.56
CA PHE A 306 18.73 -1.72 -11.84
C PHE A 306 20.05 -0.94 -11.68
N GLU A 307 21.20 -1.54 -12.00
CA GLU A 307 22.45 -0.80 -12.19
C GLU A 307 22.44 0.07 -13.45
N GLN A 308 21.57 -0.30 -14.42
CA GLN A 308 21.40 0.48 -15.66
C GLN A 308 20.22 1.45 -15.54
N PRO A 309 20.32 2.67 -16.08
CA PRO A 309 19.23 3.63 -16.02
C PRO A 309 18.00 3.16 -16.78
N PHE A 310 16.83 3.57 -16.31
CA PHE A 310 15.56 3.43 -17.02
C PHE A 310 15.31 4.64 -17.91
N ILE A 311 14.94 4.40 -19.16
CA ILE A 311 14.58 5.46 -20.11
C ILE A 311 13.08 5.73 -19.99
N VAL A 312 12.72 6.91 -19.54
CA VAL A 312 11.33 7.37 -19.43
C VAL A 312 11.20 8.70 -20.18
N ASP A 313 10.35 8.74 -21.20
CA ASP A 313 10.18 9.93 -22.09
C ASP A 313 11.49 10.49 -22.67
N GLY A 314 12.47 9.64 -22.92
CA GLY A 314 13.78 10.03 -23.46
C GLY A 314 14.80 10.54 -22.42
N ALA A 315 14.44 10.60 -21.13
CA ALA A 315 15.34 10.90 -20.03
C ALA A 315 15.79 9.62 -19.31
N ASN A 316 17.04 9.61 -18.83
CA ASN A 316 17.62 8.50 -18.08
C ASN A 316 17.40 8.70 -16.58
N TYR A 317 16.83 7.69 -15.90
CA TYR A 317 16.61 7.69 -14.47
C TYR A 317 17.29 6.48 -13.82
N SER A 318 18.17 6.71 -12.87
CA SER A 318 18.77 5.67 -12.04
C SER A 318 17.85 5.36 -10.87
N ALA A 319 17.65 4.07 -10.60
CA ALA A 319 16.90 3.57 -9.47
C ALA A 319 17.59 2.31 -8.97
N SER A 320 17.58 2.06 -7.66
CA SER A 320 18.01 0.81 -7.05
C SER A 320 16.84 0.07 -6.44
N VAL A 321 17.02 -1.22 -6.16
CA VAL A 321 15.98 -2.06 -5.55
C VAL A 321 16.56 -2.94 -4.48
N CYS A 322 15.78 -3.18 -3.42
CA CYS A 322 16.03 -4.25 -2.48
C CYS A 322 15.12 -5.44 -2.76
N LEU A 323 15.65 -6.65 -2.60
CA LEU A 323 14.95 -7.90 -2.86
C LEU A 323 14.90 -8.80 -1.63
N GLY A 324 13.74 -9.45 -1.42
CA GLY A 324 13.57 -10.58 -0.52
C GLY A 324 13.16 -11.82 -1.29
N VAL A 325 13.69 -12.99 -0.94
CA VAL A 325 13.38 -14.29 -1.56
C VAL A 325 12.92 -15.28 -0.52
N VAL A 326 11.77 -15.93 -0.75
CA VAL A 326 11.17 -16.92 0.15
C VAL A 326 10.81 -18.18 -0.63
N GLU A 327 11.16 -19.36 -0.11
CA GLU A 327 10.72 -20.66 -0.63
C GLU A 327 9.28 -20.97 -0.20
N TYR A 328 8.48 -21.56 -1.08
CA TYR A 328 7.15 -22.10 -0.77
C TYR A 328 6.95 -23.53 -1.31
N PRO A 329 6.21 -24.43 -0.64
CA PRO A 329 5.87 -24.33 0.76
C PRO A 329 7.15 -24.31 1.56
N GLY A 330 7.31 -23.32 2.42
CA GLY A 330 8.56 -23.13 3.15
C GLY A 330 8.85 -24.31 4.08
N LYS A 331 9.92 -25.06 3.81
CA LYS A 331 10.45 -26.04 4.79
C LYS A 331 10.76 -25.40 6.13
N SER A 332 10.99 -24.09 6.09
CA SER A 332 11.39 -23.24 7.21
C SER A 332 10.23 -22.50 7.87
N LEU A 333 9.00 -22.54 7.29
CA LEU A 333 7.83 -21.88 7.82
C LEU A 333 6.99 -22.87 8.64
N ASP A 334 6.74 -22.56 9.91
CA ASP A 334 5.77 -23.29 10.72
C ASP A 334 4.34 -23.06 10.17
N LYS A 335 3.42 -23.99 10.43
CA LYS A 335 2.01 -23.95 9.96
C LYS A 335 1.28 -22.63 10.27
N ASN A 336 1.75 -21.85 11.24
CA ASN A 336 1.17 -20.58 11.67
C ASN A 336 1.87 -19.34 11.08
N GLN A 337 2.90 -19.50 10.26
CA GLN A 337 3.65 -18.39 9.68
C GLN A 337 3.19 -18.11 8.24
N SER A 338 2.78 -16.87 7.99
CA SER A 338 2.36 -16.43 6.67
C SER A 338 3.57 -16.24 5.75
N ILE A 339 3.50 -16.77 4.53
CA ILE A 339 4.47 -16.50 3.46
C ILE A 339 4.63 -14.98 3.24
N ILE A 340 3.54 -14.24 3.36
CA ILE A 340 3.54 -12.77 3.23
C ILE A 340 4.44 -12.13 4.29
N SER A 341 4.28 -12.53 5.55
CA SER A 341 5.12 -12.01 6.64
C SER A 341 6.60 -12.37 6.47
N ALA A 342 6.90 -13.54 5.93
CA ALA A 342 8.27 -13.95 5.61
C ALA A 342 8.87 -13.09 4.48
N LEU A 343 8.09 -12.78 3.44
CA LEU A 343 8.49 -11.88 2.35
C LEU A 343 8.78 -10.46 2.86
N ASP A 344 7.86 -9.90 3.64
CA ASP A 344 8.02 -8.56 4.22
C ASP A 344 9.26 -8.51 5.13
N PHE A 345 9.51 -9.56 5.93
CA PHE A 345 10.69 -9.65 6.78
C PHE A 345 11.99 -9.80 5.98
N ALA A 346 12.01 -10.62 4.93
CA ALA A 346 13.17 -10.75 4.06
C ALA A 346 13.51 -9.41 3.39
N LEU A 347 12.50 -8.71 2.86
CA LEU A 347 12.67 -7.39 2.28
C LEU A 347 13.19 -6.37 3.29
N TYR A 348 12.62 -6.36 4.50
CA TYR A 348 13.09 -5.50 5.59
C TYR A 348 14.57 -5.75 5.91
N GLN A 349 15.00 -7.00 5.99
CA GLN A 349 16.41 -7.35 6.25
C GLN A 349 17.32 -6.92 5.08
N ALA A 350 16.86 -7.01 3.84
CA ALA A 350 17.60 -6.47 2.70
C ALA A 350 17.79 -4.95 2.82
N LYS A 351 16.72 -4.21 3.08
CA LYS A 351 16.76 -2.74 3.24
C LYS A 351 17.67 -2.29 4.40
N ARG A 352 17.72 -3.03 5.52
CA ARG A 352 18.63 -2.74 6.64
C ARG A 352 20.12 -2.87 6.29
N ARG A 353 20.46 -3.67 5.27
CA ARG A 353 21.86 -3.80 4.79
C ARG A 353 22.26 -2.66 3.84
N GLY A 354 21.32 -1.82 3.44
CA GLY A 354 21.52 -0.72 2.51
C GLY A 354 20.75 -0.88 1.21
N LYS A 355 21.03 0.01 0.24
CA LYS A 355 20.39 -0.03 -1.08
C LYS A 355 20.97 -1.15 -1.95
N GLY A 356 20.18 -1.65 -2.89
CA GLY A 356 20.64 -2.66 -3.83
C GLY A 356 20.92 -4.04 -3.21
N GLN A 357 20.26 -4.37 -2.10
CA GLN A 357 20.56 -5.59 -1.34
C GLN A 357 19.53 -6.71 -1.58
N LEU A 358 20.03 -7.94 -1.45
CA LEU A 358 19.27 -9.18 -1.56
C LEU A 358 19.28 -9.92 -0.21
N ALA A 359 18.13 -10.44 0.21
CA ALA A 359 18.03 -11.32 1.37
C ALA A 359 17.21 -12.57 1.05
N PHE A 360 17.81 -13.74 1.24
CA PHE A 360 17.10 -15.02 1.22
C PHE A 360 16.55 -15.32 2.61
N PHE A 361 15.31 -15.79 2.67
CA PHE A 361 14.69 -16.26 3.91
C PHE A 361 15.20 -17.66 4.23
N ASN A 362 16.44 -17.70 4.72
CA ASN A 362 17.18 -18.89 5.10
C ASN A 362 16.98 -19.22 6.60
N GLU A 363 17.59 -20.29 7.10
CA GLU A 363 17.48 -20.72 8.51
C GLU A 363 17.89 -19.62 9.51
N GLU A 364 18.85 -18.77 9.18
CA GLU A 364 19.27 -17.66 10.05
C GLU A 364 18.15 -16.61 10.12
N LEU A 365 17.58 -16.21 8.98
CA LEU A 365 16.45 -15.28 8.94
C LEU A 365 15.20 -15.86 9.60
N VAL A 366 14.96 -17.16 9.45
CA VAL A 366 13.87 -17.86 10.15
C VAL A 366 14.04 -17.73 11.67
N ARG A 367 15.24 -17.95 12.19
CA ARG A 367 15.50 -17.78 13.63
C ARG A 367 15.26 -16.34 14.08
N LYS A 368 15.74 -15.35 13.33
CA LYS A 368 15.51 -13.93 13.61
C LYS A 368 14.02 -13.58 13.57
N PHE A 369 13.30 -14.11 12.59
CA PHE A 369 11.85 -13.89 12.45
C PHE A 369 11.05 -14.51 13.61
N LYS A 370 11.35 -15.75 13.98
CA LYS A 370 10.73 -16.41 15.13
C LYS A 370 11.01 -15.63 16.41
N ARG A 371 12.28 -15.27 16.64
CA ARG A 371 12.68 -14.48 17.82
C ARG A 371 11.95 -13.14 17.91
N LYS A 372 11.80 -12.44 16.77
CA LYS A 372 11.03 -11.18 16.71
C LYS A 372 9.57 -11.38 17.10
N ASN A 373 8.91 -12.45 16.61
CA ASN A 373 7.53 -12.77 16.95
C ASN A 373 7.37 -13.14 18.44
N GLU A 374 8.29 -13.95 18.97
CA GLU A 374 8.33 -14.30 20.39
C GLU A 374 8.46 -13.06 21.28
N ILE A 375 9.33 -12.12 20.91
CA ILE A 375 9.51 -10.84 21.62
C ILE A 375 8.23 -9.99 21.51
N SER A 376 7.60 -9.90 20.35
CA SER A 376 6.34 -9.15 20.18
C SER A 376 5.24 -9.69 21.10
N GLU A 377 5.14 -11.02 21.24
CA GLU A 377 4.20 -11.64 22.17
C GLU A 377 4.60 -11.43 23.64
N ALA A 378 5.90 -11.43 23.97
CA ALA A 378 6.37 -11.11 25.31
C ALA A 378 6.04 -9.66 25.69
N ILE A 379 6.24 -8.71 24.78
CA ILE A 379 5.87 -7.30 24.97
C ILE A 379 4.37 -7.18 25.26
N LYS A 380 3.53 -7.86 24.47
CA LYS A 380 2.07 -7.83 24.65
C LYS A 380 1.66 -8.34 26.03
N ARG A 381 2.20 -9.50 26.44
CA ARG A 381 1.99 -10.02 27.81
C ARG A 381 2.45 -9.05 28.88
N ALA A 382 3.61 -8.44 28.70
CA ALA A 382 4.16 -7.51 29.69
C ALA A 382 3.32 -6.21 29.81
N ILE A 383 2.71 -5.74 28.74
CA ILE A 383 1.75 -4.61 28.76
C ILE A 383 0.48 -5.01 29.52
N GLU A 384 -0.11 -6.17 29.20
CA GLU A 384 -1.34 -6.68 29.82
C GLU A 384 -1.15 -6.91 31.33
N ASN A 385 -0.03 -7.50 31.72
CA ASN A 385 0.28 -7.84 33.11
C ASN A 385 0.99 -6.71 33.89
N LYS A 386 1.31 -5.58 33.24
CA LYS A 386 2.11 -4.49 33.80
C LYS A 386 3.44 -4.96 34.42
N SER A 387 4.08 -5.95 33.78
CA SER A 387 5.28 -6.63 34.29
C SER A 387 6.60 -6.04 33.81
N PHE A 388 6.57 -4.92 33.08
CA PHE A 388 7.79 -4.16 32.80
C PHE A 388 8.40 -3.61 34.09
N GLU A 389 9.73 -3.64 34.17
CA GLU A 389 10.49 -3.02 35.24
C GLU A 389 11.19 -1.75 34.72
N VAL A 390 11.20 -0.70 35.55
CA VAL A 390 11.93 0.53 35.24
C VAL A 390 13.14 0.62 36.19
N TYR A 391 14.30 0.69 35.56
CA TYR A 391 15.57 0.91 36.27
C TYR A 391 15.96 2.38 36.12
N LEU A 392 16.73 2.90 37.04
CA LEU A 392 17.38 4.19 36.95
C LEU A 392 18.87 4.02 36.80
N GLN A 393 19.47 4.76 35.88
CA GLN A 393 20.92 4.95 35.84
C GLN A 393 21.23 6.35 36.34
N PRO A 394 21.85 6.50 37.52
CA PRO A 394 22.26 7.79 38.07
C PRO A 394 23.33 8.45 37.20
N ILE A 395 23.22 9.77 37.02
CA ILE A 395 24.14 10.61 36.27
C ILE A 395 24.79 11.60 37.20
N TYR A 396 26.13 11.56 37.24
CA TYR A 396 26.96 12.36 38.17
C TYR A 396 27.18 13.76 37.61
N HIS A 397 26.85 14.80 38.40
CA HIS A 397 27.13 16.19 38.06
C HIS A 397 28.53 16.57 38.56
N THR A 398 29.41 16.94 37.67
CA THR A 398 30.83 17.15 37.95
C THR A 398 31.11 18.30 38.92
N GLU A 399 30.39 19.44 38.72
CA GLU A 399 30.58 20.64 39.58
C GLU A 399 29.89 20.48 40.95
N LEU A 400 28.63 19.94 40.97
CA LEU A 400 27.91 19.71 42.22
C LEU A 400 28.46 18.53 43.04
N LYS A 401 29.31 17.69 42.43
CA LYS A 401 29.92 16.48 43.01
C LYS A 401 28.87 15.52 43.60
N ARG A 402 27.71 15.39 42.98
CA ARG A 402 26.62 14.49 43.39
C ARG A 402 25.83 14.00 42.19
N PHE A 403 25.02 12.98 42.40
CA PHE A 403 24.06 12.57 41.37
C PHE A 403 22.89 13.56 41.37
N ALA A 404 22.72 14.27 40.24
CA ALA A 404 21.68 15.27 40.07
C ALA A 404 20.65 14.89 38.97
N PHE A 405 21.00 13.92 38.15
CA PHE A 405 20.16 13.41 37.07
C PHE A 405 20.08 11.90 37.08
N ALA A 406 19.11 11.33 36.42
CA ALA A 406 19.04 9.91 36.14
C ALA A 406 18.35 9.66 34.81
N GLU A 407 18.63 8.54 34.18
CA GLU A 407 17.92 8.04 33.00
C GLU A 407 17.06 6.84 33.38
N ALA A 408 15.78 6.87 32.94
CA ALA A 408 14.85 5.75 33.13
C ALA A 408 15.03 4.72 32.01
N LEU A 409 15.45 3.54 32.38
CA LEU A 409 15.79 2.44 31.48
C LEU A 409 14.84 1.26 31.67
N LEU A 410 14.09 0.94 30.65
CA LEU A 410 13.13 -0.16 30.68
C LEU A 410 13.82 -1.53 30.69
N ARG A 411 13.22 -2.48 31.42
CA ARG A 411 13.63 -3.89 31.46
C ARG A 411 12.43 -4.78 31.16
N LEU A 412 12.64 -5.80 30.36
CA LEU A 412 11.64 -6.80 30.02
C LEU A 412 12.13 -8.18 30.44
N ASN A 413 11.45 -8.75 31.42
CA ASN A 413 11.65 -10.12 31.87
C ASN A 413 10.39 -10.93 31.52
N ASP A 414 10.54 -11.96 30.67
CA ASP A 414 9.46 -12.84 30.23
C ASP A 414 9.68 -14.24 30.82
N GLU A 415 8.60 -14.88 31.26
CA GLU A 415 8.69 -16.23 31.89
C GLU A 415 9.27 -17.30 30.97
N LYS A 416 9.07 -17.15 29.63
CA LYS A 416 9.53 -18.12 28.63
C LYS A 416 10.89 -17.77 28.07
N LEU A 417 11.16 -16.47 27.86
CA LEU A 417 12.35 -15.98 27.16
C LEU A 417 13.44 -15.48 28.11
N GLY A 418 13.13 -15.37 29.40
CA GLY A 418 14.03 -14.76 30.36
C GLY A 418 14.16 -13.24 30.18
N SER A 419 15.32 -12.70 30.53
CA SER A 419 15.63 -11.28 30.38
C SER A 419 15.88 -10.94 28.90
N ILE A 420 15.15 -10.00 28.34
CA ILE A 420 15.25 -9.54 26.96
C ILE A 420 15.90 -8.15 26.94
N SER A 421 16.97 -8.00 26.15
CA SER A 421 17.70 -6.73 26.06
C SER A 421 16.83 -5.61 25.45
N PRO A 422 16.92 -4.36 25.97
CA PRO A 422 16.30 -3.20 25.35
C PRO A 422 16.65 -3.04 23.85
N ALA A 423 17.89 -3.27 23.48
CA ALA A 423 18.33 -3.23 22.08
C ALA A 423 17.62 -4.27 21.18
N GLU A 424 17.01 -5.31 21.76
CA GLU A 424 16.28 -6.35 21.04
C GLU A 424 14.77 -6.06 21.01
N PHE A 425 14.16 -5.62 22.12
CA PHE A 425 12.70 -5.47 22.19
C PHE A 425 12.20 -4.06 21.82
N ILE A 426 12.97 -2.99 22.03
CA ILE A 426 12.53 -1.63 21.69
C ILE A 426 12.24 -1.48 20.19
N PRO A 427 13.11 -1.92 19.25
CA PRO A 427 12.79 -1.86 17.83
C PRO A 427 11.53 -2.66 17.46
N VAL A 428 11.27 -3.79 18.12
CA VAL A 428 10.04 -4.58 17.90
C VAL A 428 8.81 -3.83 18.41
N ALA A 429 8.92 -3.16 19.55
CA ALA A 429 7.84 -2.34 20.12
C ALA A 429 7.52 -1.12 19.24
N GLU A 430 8.54 -0.48 18.64
CA GLU A 430 8.39 0.65 17.71
C GLU A 430 7.68 0.22 16.43
N GLU A 431 8.16 -0.83 15.78
CA GLU A 431 7.58 -1.36 14.55
C GLU A 431 6.11 -1.81 14.73
N SER A 432 5.76 -2.33 15.91
CA SER A 432 4.39 -2.75 16.25
C SER A 432 3.51 -1.62 16.79
N GLY A 433 4.06 -0.42 17.03
CA GLY A 433 3.38 0.71 17.67
C GLY A 433 3.13 0.54 19.17
N GLN A 434 3.55 -0.59 19.77
CA GLN A 434 3.38 -0.86 21.21
C GLN A 434 4.22 0.06 22.09
N ILE A 435 5.29 0.66 21.53
CA ILE A 435 6.18 1.59 22.23
C ILE A 435 5.43 2.78 22.84
N VAL A 436 4.33 3.21 22.23
CA VAL A 436 3.51 4.35 22.71
C VAL A 436 2.98 4.08 24.12
N GLY A 437 2.34 2.92 24.33
CA GLY A 437 1.84 2.53 25.66
C GLY A 437 2.94 2.30 26.68
N ILE A 438 4.06 1.74 26.24
CA ILE A 438 5.24 1.48 27.06
C ILE A 438 5.85 2.80 27.57
N THR A 439 6.01 3.80 26.71
CA THR A 439 6.58 5.09 27.11
C THR A 439 5.72 5.80 28.15
N TYR A 440 4.38 5.77 27.99
CA TYR A 440 3.49 6.34 29.01
C TYR A 440 3.57 5.57 30.33
N PHE A 441 3.67 4.25 30.29
CA PHE A 441 3.92 3.44 31.49
C PHE A 441 5.23 3.85 32.21
N VAL A 442 6.32 4.05 31.46
CA VAL A 442 7.60 4.52 32.04
C VAL A 442 7.43 5.89 32.67
N LEU A 443 6.75 6.83 31.98
CA LEU A 443 6.47 8.19 32.50
C LEU A 443 5.65 8.13 33.78
N GLU A 444 4.60 7.29 33.85
CA GLU A 444 3.80 7.08 35.04
C GLU A 444 4.66 6.55 36.20
N LYS A 445 5.52 5.56 35.95
CA LYS A 445 6.43 5.01 36.97
C LYS A 445 7.46 6.01 37.47
N VAL A 446 7.98 6.87 36.60
CA VAL A 446 8.88 7.96 36.98
C VAL A 446 8.15 8.99 37.84
N CYS A 447 6.92 9.39 37.46
CA CYS A 447 6.11 10.29 38.25
C CYS A 447 5.76 9.71 39.64
N GLU A 448 5.35 8.44 39.69
CA GLU A 448 5.09 7.70 40.92
C GLU A 448 6.32 7.69 41.86
N PHE A 449 7.50 7.41 41.29
CA PHE A 449 8.76 7.40 42.03
C PHE A 449 9.11 8.78 42.61
N LEU A 450 9.04 9.83 41.80
CA LEU A 450 9.33 11.20 42.22
C LEU A 450 8.37 11.66 43.32
N LYS A 451 7.08 11.35 43.19
CA LYS A 451 6.07 11.73 44.17
C LYS A 451 6.23 10.97 45.48
N SER A 452 6.42 9.67 45.43
CA SER A 452 6.56 8.82 46.62
C SER A 452 7.84 9.11 47.43
N ASN A 453 8.83 9.78 46.83
CA ASN A 453 10.11 10.08 47.45
C ASN A 453 10.38 11.60 47.52
N GLU A 454 9.37 12.44 47.42
CA GLU A 454 9.49 13.92 47.36
C GLU A 454 10.26 14.49 48.56
N ASP A 455 9.98 13.98 49.77
CA ASP A 455 10.63 14.43 51.01
C ASP A 455 12.14 14.10 51.04
N VAL A 456 12.51 12.96 50.45
CA VAL A 456 13.90 12.50 50.43
C VAL A 456 14.69 13.20 49.33
N LEU A 457 14.09 13.31 48.13
CA LEU A 457 14.74 13.86 46.95
C LEU A 457 14.78 15.40 46.97
N LYS A 458 13.91 16.06 47.72
CA LYS A 458 13.82 17.52 47.86
C LYS A 458 13.85 18.31 46.55
N ASN A 459 13.33 17.69 45.46
CA ASN A 459 13.39 18.21 44.09
C ASN A 459 14.81 18.43 43.52
N ASN A 460 15.77 17.69 43.99
CA ASN A 460 17.19 17.83 43.62
C ASN A 460 17.62 16.91 42.47
N ILE A 461 16.68 16.12 41.88
CA ILE A 461 16.97 15.20 40.79
C ILE A 461 15.95 15.41 39.66
N SER A 462 16.40 15.37 38.41
CA SER A 462 15.52 15.21 37.27
C SER A 462 15.78 13.91 36.53
N ILE A 463 14.70 13.28 36.05
CA ILE A 463 14.75 11.96 35.42
C ILE A 463 14.38 12.07 33.96
N SER A 464 15.21 11.49 33.10
CA SER A 464 15.00 11.40 31.67
C SER A 464 14.16 10.19 31.29
N VAL A 465 13.24 10.36 30.32
CA VAL A 465 12.46 9.30 29.69
C VAL A 465 12.67 9.36 28.18
N ASN A 466 13.00 8.23 27.60
CA ASN A 466 13.22 8.08 26.16
C ASN A 466 11.90 8.10 25.37
N PHE A 467 11.83 8.91 24.30
CA PHE A 467 10.69 9.03 23.39
C PHE A 467 11.11 8.71 21.96
N SER A 468 10.36 7.84 21.30
CA SER A 468 10.58 7.56 19.88
C SER A 468 9.70 8.44 18.98
N ILE A 469 9.99 8.46 17.66
CA ILE A 469 9.21 9.22 16.67
C ILE A 469 7.72 8.86 16.68
N VAL A 470 7.39 7.61 17.03
CA VAL A 470 6.00 7.10 17.01
C VAL A 470 5.10 7.85 17.99
N GLN A 471 5.66 8.35 19.12
CA GLN A 471 4.92 9.18 20.06
C GLN A 471 4.55 10.54 19.46
N PHE A 472 5.49 11.18 18.78
CA PHE A 472 5.27 12.51 18.18
C PHE A 472 4.24 12.48 17.04
N MET A 473 3.97 11.32 16.45
CA MET A 473 2.91 11.11 15.47
C MET A 473 1.50 11.00 16.09
N GLN A 474 1.37 10.96 17.43
CA GLN A 474 0.07 10.86 18.10
C GLN A 474 -0.56 12.25 18.28
N ASN A 475 -1.81 12.43 17.81
CA ASN A 475 -2.51 13.71 17.83
C ASN A 475 -2.72 14.32 19.24
N ASN A 476 -2.68 13.51 20.31
CA ASN A 476 -2.97 13.94 21.68
C ASN A 476 -1.80 13.71 22.65
N MET A 477 -0.57 13.62 22.11
CA MET A 477 0.62 13.30 22.91
C MET A 477 0.88 14.35 24.00
N VAL A 478 0.83 15.63 23.66
CA VAL A 478 1.12 16.74 24.57
C VAL A 478 0.15 16.75 25.75
N GLU A 479 -1.15 16.65 25.47
CA GLU A 479 -2.22 16.62 26.48
C GLU A 479 -2.07 15.41 27.41
N LYS A 480 -1.72 14.26 26.82
CA LYS A 480 -1.53 13.02 27.57
C LYS A 480 -0.36 13.11 28.54
N ILE A 481 0.79 13.64 28.10
CA ILE A 481 1.96 13.85 28.96
C ILE A 481 1.63 14.81 30.10
N LYS A 482 1.01 15.97 29.79
CA LYS A 482 0.59 16.94 30.81
C LYS A 482 -0.35 16.31 31.83
N SER A 483 -1.38 15.61 31.37
CA SER A 483 -2.34 14.92 32.24
C SER A 483 -1.68 13.91 33.18
N ILE A 484 -0.70 13.12 32.70
CA ILE A 484 0.03 12.17 33.56
C ILE A 484 0.79 12.93 34.64
N ILE A 485 1.60 13.92 34.30
CA ILE A 485 2.43 14.65 35.24
C ILE A 485 1.57 15.38 36.31
N GLU A 486 0.47 16.01 35.85
CA GLU A 486 -0.48 16.70 36.73
C GLU A 486 -1.19 15.72 37.68
N SER A 487 -1.57 14.53 37.22
CA SER A 487 -2.26 13.52 38.04
C SER A 487 -1.43 13.03 39.23
N TYR A 488 -0.10 13.04 39.10
CA TYR A 488 0.83 12.71 40.19
C TYR A 488 1.29 13.94 40.99
N ASN A 489 0.88 15.16 40.58
CA ASN A 489 1.32 16.40 41.16
C ASN A 489 2.85 16.53 41.26
N VAL A 490 3.54 16.17 40.15
CA VAL A 490 5.00 16.26 40.00
C VAL A 490 5.35 17.58 39.30
N LYS A 491 6.44 18.23 39.72
CA LYS A 491 6.93 19.42 39.01
C LYS A 491 7.47 19.05 37.65
N PRO A 492 6.98 19.68 36.54
CA PRO A 492 7.39 19.31 35.18
C PRO A 492 8.90 19.38 34.94
N ASN A 493 9.63 20.29 35.58
CA ASN A 493 11.07 20.46 35.44
C ASN A 493 11.91 19.28 36.01
N LEU A 494 11.29 18.38 36.76
CA LEU A 494 11.94 17.14 37.21
C LEU A 494 11.89 16.02 36.16
N ILE A 495 11.13 16.23 35.06
CA ILE A 495 11.04 15.32 33.94
C ILE A 495 11.85 15.88 32.77
N LYS A 496 12.62 15.03 32.13
CA LYS A 496 13.29 15.30 30.85
C LYS A 496 12.81 14.30 29.80
N ILE A 497 12.65 14.76 28.58
CA ILE A 497 12.35 13.91 27.43
C ILE A 497 13.61 13.81 26.59
N GLU A 498 14.06 12.57 26.34
CA GLU A 498 15.19 12.28 25.47
C GLU A 498 14.70 11.89 24.08
N ILE A 499 15.33 12.47 23.06
CA ILE A 499 15.01 12.26 21.65
C ILE A 499 16.32 12.06 20.89
N THR A 500 16.43 10.97 20.14
CA THR A 500 17.62 10.71 19.32
C THR A 500 17.61 11.57 18.05
N GLU A 501 18.78 11.81 17.47
CA GLU A 501 18.96 12.62 16.26
C GLU A 501 18.15 12.10 15.07
N SER A 502 18.06 10.77 14.89
CA SER A 502 17.33 10.11 13.82
C SER A 502 15.83 10.40 13.83
N VAL A 503 15.25 10.60 15.01
CA VAL A 503 13.82 10.93 15.20
C VAL A 503 13.48 12.30 14.60
N ILE A 504 14.38 13.26 14.67
CA ILE A 504 14.13 14.66 14.28
C ILE A 504 14.13 14.82 12.75
N ALA A 505 14.92 14.02 12.05
CA ALA A 505 15.11 14.15 10.60
C ALA A 505 13.84 13.95 9.77
N ASP A 506 12.88 13.16 10.28
CA ASP A 506 11.70 12.73 9.53
C ASP A 506 10.47 13.67 9.64
N SER A 507 10.35 14.52 10.68
CA SER A 507 9.14 15.33 10.94
C SER A 507 9.38 16.62 11.73
N LEU A 508 10.33 17.45 11.29
CA LEU A 508 10.84 18.61 12.05
C LEU A 508 9.77 19.61 12.51
N SER A 509 8.75 19.91 11.68
CA SER A 509 7.73 20.92 12.00
C SER A 509 6.80 20.51 13.14
N ASP A 510 6.34 19.26 13.11
CA ASP A 510 5.35 18.76 14.06
C ASP A 510 6.01 18.50 15.42
N ILE A 511 7.24 17.98 15.40
CA ILE A 511 8.07 17.77 16.59
C ILE A 511 8.36 19.11 17.28
N LYS A 512 8.71 20.16 16.53
CA LYS A 512 9.02 21.49 17.07
C LYS A 512 7.85 22.06 17.86
N LEU A 513 6.63 22.05 17.31
CA LEU A 513 5.46 22.58 17.99
C LEU A 513 5.16 21.83 19.29
N ALA A 514 5.24 20.50 19.27
CA ALA A 514 5.03 19.69 20.47
C ALA A 514 6.10 19.94 21.55
N MET A 515 7.38 20.08 21.14
CA MET A 515 8.48 20.41 22.04
C MET A 515 8.29 21.79 22.68
N GLU A 516 7.89 22.81 21.91
CA GLU A 516 7.62 24.15 22.42
C GLU A 516 6.50 24.13 23.47
N GLN A 517 5.38 23.47 23.20
CA GLN A 517 4.25 23.34 24.15
C GLN A 517 4.60 22.61 25.45
N LEU A 518 5.46 21.60 25.38
CA LEU A 518 5.92 20.87 26.55
C LEU A 518 7.02 21.63 27.33
N ASN A 519 7.88 22.37 26.62
CA ASN A 519 8.87 23.24 27.24
C ASN A 519 8.21 24.42 27.99
N ASP A 520 7.16 25.03 27.42
CA ASP A 520 6.36 26.04 28.09
C ASP A 520 5.64 25.51 29.34
N PHE A 521 5.28 24.23 29.36
CA PHE A 521 4.77 23.54 30.54
C PHE A 521 5.86 23.30 31.61
N GLY A 522 7.13 23.38 31.23
CA GLY A 522 8.30 23.24 32.12
C GLY A 522 9.09 21.93 31.97
N ILE A 523 8.82 21.11 30.96
CA ILE A 523 9.58 19.91 30.65
C ILE A 523 10.86 20.28 29.87
N ASN A 524 11.99 19.70 30.24
CA ASN A 524 13.24 19.88 29.53
C ASN A 524 13.45 18.79 28.48
N PHE A 525 14.20 19.12 27.42
CA PHE A 525 14.53 18.19 26.36
C PHE A 525 16.03 17.91 26.28
N ALA A 526 16.40 16.66 26.06
CA ALA A 526 17.76 16.21 25.78
C ALA A 526 17.86 15.64 24.37
N LEU A 527 18.87 16.07 23.60
CA LEU A 527 19.27 15.42 22.37
C LEU A 527 20.18 14.25 22.71
N ASP A 528 19.74 13.04 22.37
CA ASP A 528 20.44 11.79 22.65
C ASP A 528 21.28 11.29 21.47
N ASP A 529 22.26 10.42 21.74
CA ASP A 529 23.15 9.77 20.77
C ASP A 529 23.93 10.76 19.85
N TYR A 530 24.29 11.96 20.34
CA TYR A 530 25.01 12.91 19.51
C TYR A 530 26.39 12.38 19.12
N GLY A 531 26.58 12.19 17.80
CA GLY A 531 27.86 11.70 17.23
C GLY A 531 27.79 10.31 16.60
N GLN A 532 26.67 9.58 16.71
CA GLN A 532 26.50 8.28 16.03
C GLN A 532 26.22 8.40 14.52
N GLY A 533 25.81 9.56 14.01
CA GLY A 533 25.37 9.73 12.63
C GLY A 533 25.75 11.05 11.99
N TYR A 534 24.89 11.55 11.10
CA TYR A 534 25.03 12.86 10.47
C TYR A 534 24.62 13.97 11.44
N SER A 535 25.47 14.25 12.43
CA SER A 535 25.18 15.23 13.49
C SER A 535 24.89 16.62 12.93
N ASN A 536 23.61 17.01 12.94
CA ASN A 536 23.13 18.28 12.43
C ASN A 536 22.97 19.30 13.57
N ILE A 537 23.96 20.17 13.71
CA ILE A 537 23.97 21.24 14.72
C ILE A 537 22.73 22.18 14.60
N SER A 538 22.09 22.22 13.43
CA SER A 538 20.88 23.02 13.19
C SER A 538 19.73 22.62 14.13
N TYR A 539 19.65 21.36 14.55
CA TYR A 539 18.61 20.91 15.50
C TYR A 539 18.81 21.55 16.88
N LEU A 540 20.06 21.63 17.36
CA LEU A 540 20.39 22.25 18.64
C LEU A 540 20.14 23.78 18.66
N ILE A 541 20.17 24.43 17.50
CA ILE A 541 19.93 25.87 17.36
C ILE A 541 18.41 26.14 17.26
N ASN A 542 17.67 25.31 16.52
CA ASN A 542 16.29 25.60 16.13
C ASN A 542 15.23 24.92 17.03
N LEU A 543 15.62 23.95 17.86
CA LEU A 543 14.73 23.23 18.77
C LEU A 543 15.08 23.52 20.23
N PRO A 544 14.10 23.45 21.16
CA PRO A 544 14.27 23.83 22.55
C PRO A 544 15.01 22.77 23.40
N PHE A 545 16.12 22.23 22.89
CA PHE A 545 16.99 21.36 23.67
C PHE A 545 17.73 22.15 24.75
N THR A 546 17.71 21.62 25.97
CA THR A 546 18.48 22.13 27.10
C THR A 546 19.74 21.27 27.33
N PHE A 547 19.63 19.95 27.06
CA PHE A 547 20.69 18.99 27.28
C PHE A 547 21.16 18.37 25.97
N VAL A 548 22.46 18.00 25.94
CA VAL A 548 23.08 17.21 24.85
C VAL A 548 23.83 16.05 25.47
N LYS A 549 23.51 14.82 25.06
CA LYS A 549 24.18 13.61 25.48
C LYS A 549 25.19 13.20 24.40
N LEU A 550 26.47 13.15 24.76
CA LEU A 550 27.55 12.73 23.87
C LEU A 550 27.65 11.21 23.92
N ASP A 551 27.49 10.59 22.76
CA ASP A 551 27.49 9.13 22.63
C ASP A 551 28.84 8.51 23.03
N LYS A 552 28.78 7.27 23.52
CA LYS A 552 29.96 6.48 23.91
C LYS A 552 31.03 6.41 22.83
N SER A 553 30.68 6.38 21.55
CA SER A 553 31.63 6.29 20.44
C SER A 553 32.63 7.48 20.39
N ILE A 554 32.21 8.66 20.85
CA ILE A 554 33.08 9.83 21.00
C ILE A 554 34.01 9.67 22.22
N ILE A 555 33.52 9.00 23.27
CA ILE A 555 34.23 8.86 24.55
C ILE A 555 35.24 7.72 24.51
N ASP A 556 35.02 6.66 23.75
CA ASP A 556 35.85 5.44 23.74
C ASP A 556 37.35 5.72 23.43
N ASN A 557 37.62 6.76 22.62
CA ASN A 557 39.00 7.11 22.25
C ASN A 557 39.56 8.34 22.99
N ILE A 558 38.81 8.91 23.94
CA ILE A 558 39.16 10.20 24.58
C ILE A 558 40.57 10.21 25.26
N VAL A 559 41.00 9.07 25.76
CA VAL A 559 42.33 8.92 26.42
C VAL A 559 43.47 9.00 25.40
N LYS A 560 43.22 8.56 24.15
CA LYS A 560 44.22 8.56 23.08
C LYS A 560 44.18 9.87 22.27
N ASP A 561 42.98 10.36 22.02
CA ASP A 561 42.74 11.57 21.24
C ASP A 561 41.47 12.26 21.78
N ASN A 562 41.65 13.45 22.33
CA ASN A 562 40.58 14.28 22.89
C ASN A 562 40.24 15.51 22.03
N ILE A 563 40.79 15.61 20.82
CA ILE A 563 40.65 16.81 19.94
C ILE A 563 39.16 17.09 19.69
N VAL A 564 38.39 16.09 19.32
CA VAL A 564 36.96 16.24 18.99
C VAL A 564 36.17 16.73 20.20
N ILE A 565 36.35 16.09 21.35
CA ILE A 565 35.57 16.42 22.55
C ILE A 565 36.00 17.78 23.14
N SER A 566 37.28 18.13 23.06
CA SER A 566 37.82 19.45 23.48
C SER A 566 37.28 20.60 22.62
N ALA A 567 36.85 20.34 21.39
CA ALA A 567 36.16 21.31 20.53
C ALA A 567 34.62 21.33 20.79
N LEU A 568 33.99 20.17 21.00
CA LEU A 568 32.55 20.06 21.17
C LEU A 568 32.06 20.66 22.50
N ILE A 569 32.72 20.39 23.61
CA ILE A 569 32.28 20.87 24.93
C ILE A 569 32.21 22.42 24.97
N PRO A 570 33.26 23.18 24.60
CA PRO A 570 33.18 24.65 24.57
C PRO A 570 32.12 25.18 23.59
N MET A 571 31.92 24.50 22.46
CA MET A 571 30.91 24.87 21.47
C MET A 571 29.51 24.78 22.08
N PHE A 572 29.16 23.65 22.71
CA PHE A 572 27.84 23.47 23.34
C PHE A 572 27.61 24.40 24.54
N LYS A 573 28.65 24.68 25.30
CA LYS A 573 28.57 25.69 26.37
C LYS A 573 28.26 27.09 25.85
N ARG A 574 28.87 27.49 24.72
CA ARG A 574 28.51 28.76 24.05
C ARG A 574 27.07 28.80 23.57
N LEU A 575 26.51 27.63 23.20
CA LEU A 575 25.10 27.47 22.88
C LEU A 575 24.22 27.35 24.14
N LYS A 576 24.78 27.52 25.34
CA LYS A 576 24.09 27.39 26.64
C LYS A 576 23.43 26.03 26.84
N LYS A 577 24.05 24.95 26.35
CA LYS A 577 23.57 23.58 26.55
C LYS A 577 24.31 22.93 27.70
N ILE A 578 23.61 22.09 28.46
CA ILE A 578 24.17 21.22 29.50
C ILE A 578 24.62 19.93 28.85
N ILE A 579 25.86 19.52 29.08
CA ILE A 579 26.51 18.42 28.38
C ILE A 579 26.56 17.21 29.31
N ILE A 580 26.07 16.08 28.84
CA ILE A 580 26.15 14.79 29.48
C ILE A 580 27.04 13.89 28.61
N SER A 581 28.12 13.36 29.12
CA SER A 581 28.97 12.37 28.45
C SER A 581 28.56 10.97 28.86
N GLU A 582 28.29 10.10 27.88
CA GLU A 582 27.81 8.73 28.12
C GLU A 582 28.91 7.67 28.00
N GLY A 583 28.63 6.49 28.54
CA GLY A 583 29.47 5.33 28.38
C GLY A 583 30.85 5.41 29.07
N VAL A 584 31.02 6.28 30.07
CA VAL A 584 32.26 6.41 30.80
C VAL A 584 32.46 5.20 31.71
N GLU A 585 33.50 4.42 31.43
CA GLU A 585 33.81 3.17 32.15
C GLU A 585 35.12 3.23 32.96
N GLN A 586 36.00 4.18 32.65
CA GLN A 586 37.34 4.31 33.23
C GLN A 586 37.51 5.65 33.93
N LYS A 587 38.36 5.65 34.96
CA LYS A 587 38.69 6.86 35.74
C LYS A 587 39.34 7.93 34.86
N GLU A 588 40.27 7.52 34.01
CA GLU A 588 41.01 8.41 33.11
C GLU A 588 40.08 9.17 32.16
N GLN A 589 39.00 8.53 31.66
CA GLN A 589 37.99 9.18 30.86
C GLN A 589 37.23 10.25 31.67
N ALA A 590 36.84 9.90 32.90
CA ALA A 590 36.14 10.82 33.81
C ALA A 590 37.01 12.04 34.18
N ASP A 591 38.30 11.83 34.47
CA ASP A 591 39.23 12.90 34.82
C ASP A 591 39.40 13.90 33.65
N ILE A 592 39.58 13.40 32.40
CA ILE A 592 39.67 14.25 31.21
C ILE A 592 38.36 15.04 30.98
N LEU A 593 37.20 14.41 31.15
CA LEU A 593 35.93 15.10 31.01
C LEU A 593 35.70 16.20 32.05
N CYS A 594 36.17 15.96 33.30
CA CYS A 594 36.16 16.98 34.34
C CYS A 594 37.09 18.15 34.01
N GLU A 595 38.31 17.89 33.50
CA GLU A 595 39.24 18.91 33.05
C GLU A 595 38.70 19.77 31.94
N LEU A 596 37.95 19.14 30.98
CA LEU A 596 37.26 19.84 29.89
C LEU A 596 35.98 20.52 30.35
N SER A 597 35.66 20.46 31.66
CA SER A 597 34.46 21.09 32.24
C SER A 597 33.14 20.52 31.67
N CYS A 598 33.05 19.21 31.41
CA CYS A 598 31.78 18.55 31.10
C CYS A 598 30.83 18.67 32.30
N ASP A 599 29.55 18.97 32.09
CA ASP A 599 28.62 19.25 33.19
C ASP A 599 28.18 17.99 33.94
N ALA A 600 27.99 16.87 33.22
CA ALA A 600 27.59 15.63 33.85
C ALA A 600 28.16 14.40 33.11
N ILE A 601 28.27 13.29 33.84
CA ILE A 601 28.89 12.07 33.35
C ILE A 601 27.97 10.87 33.71
N GLN A 602 27.67 10.08 32.71
CA GLN A 602 26.91 8.83 32.79
C GLN A 602 27.81 7.67 32.38
N GLY A 603 27.88 6.63 33.21
CA GLY A 603 28.66 5.44 32.87
C GLY A 603 28.89 4.52 34.03
N TYR A 604 29.40 3.32 33.74
CA TYR A 604 29.60 2.27 34.72
C TYR A 604 30.70 2.60 35.72
N TYR A 605 31.52 3.58 35.44
CA TYR A 605 32.50 4.10 36.38
C TYR A 605 31.82 4.73 37.61
N TYR A 606 30.73 5.47 37.44
CA TYR A 606 29.97 6.08 38.54
C TYR A 606 28.83 5.20 39.03
N ALA A 607 27.94 4.75 38.14
CA ALA A 607 26.81 3.91 38.52
C ALA A 607 26.29 3.08 37.34
N ARG A 608 25.94 1.83 37.65
CA ARG A 608 25.21 0.97 36.69
C ARG A 608 23.71 1.23 36.81
N PRO A 609 22.92 0.91 35.76
CA PRO A 609 21.46 0.87 35.88
C PRO A 609 21.02 -0.05 37.02
N MET A 610 20.16 0.42 37.90
CA MET A 610 19.69 -0.32 39.06
C MET A 610 18.19 -0.11 39.32
N PRO A 611 17.51 -1.01 40.03
CA PRO A 611 16.10 -0.82 40.41
C PRO A 611 15.88 0.52 41.13
N MET A 612 14.72 1.17 40.88
CA MET A 612 14.41 2.50 41.43
C MET A 612 14.57 2.60 42.93
N ASN A 613 14.19 1.55 43.69
CA ASN A 613 14.32 1.48 45.15
C ASN A 613 15.77 1.47 45.66
N GLN A 614 16.73 1.02 44.83
CA GLN A 614 18.15 1.08 45.14
C GLN A 614 18.75 2.44 44.78
N ALA A 615 18.34 3.00 43.63
CA ALA A 615 18.86 4.27 43.13
C ALA A 615 18.62 5.44 44.12
N ILE A 616 17.52 5.41 44.86
CA ILE A 616 17.20 6.47 45.84
C ILE A 616 18.31 6.74 46.85
N ASN A 617 19.10 5.72 47.22
CA ASN A 617 20.18 5.87 48.17
C ASN A 617 21.36 6.71 47.66
N LEU A 618 21.49 6.84 46.32
CA LEU A 618 22.51 7.66 45.68
C LEU A 618 22.10 9.12 45.52
N PHE A 619 20.81 9.41 45.68
CA PHE A 619 20.26 10.74 45.52
C PHE A 619 20.04 11.48 46.86
N LYS A 620 20.28 10.78 47.96
CA LYS A 620 20.28 11.36 49.30
C LYS A 620 21.52 12.21 49.50
#